data_3bbff122fe8afd325df45ad19fb3ee66
#
_entry.id   3bbff122fe8afd325df45ad19fb3ee66
#
_cell.length_a   1.000
_cell.length_b   1.000
_cell.length_c   1.000
_cell.angle_alpha   90.00
_cell.angle_beta   90.00
_cell.angle_gamma   90.00
#
_symmetry.space_group_name_H-M   'P 1'
#
loop_
_entity.id
_entity.type
_entity.pdbx_description
1 polymer ?
#
loop_
_entity_poly.entity_id
_entity_poly.type
_entity_poly.pdbx_seq_one_letter_code
_entity_poly.pdbx_strand_id
1 'polypeptide(L)'
;MNPPVANGFLGGRLRLWQPAHGYRSGADAVMLAAACPARPGERVLELGCGAGVALFCLGARVPGLHLAGLELQPEYAGLARRNAQENGIEAQIHQGDLAQMPPALRQQAFDHVIANPPYFTAGTEAPDQGRGTARHESTALALWVRAGLRRLSPGGWLTVIQRIDRLGELLVALEGAAGGVTILPIAARAGRPAGRAIVIARKGGKAPLRLLAPFVMHEKAQHFEDAEDLTSAAQQVLREGRGIDLGLR
;
A
#
# COMPACT_ATOMS: atom_id res chain seq x y z
N MET A 1 24.65 -3.33 -12.16
CA MET A 1 23.54 -3.35 -11.18
C MET A 1 23.63 -4.64 -10.39
N ASN A 2 23.48 -4.59 -9.06
CA ASN A 2 23.46 -5.81 -8.26
C ASN A 2 22.17 -6.61 -8.57
N PRO A 3 22.22 -7.95 -8.59
CA PRO A 3 21.07 -8.77 -8.88
C PRO A 3 19.96 -8.57 -7.83
N PRO A 4 18.68 -8.64 -8.21
CA PRO A 4 17.57 -8.54 -7.28
C PRO A 4 17.59 -9.70 -6.27
N VAL A 5 16.99 -9.48 -5.10
CA VAL A 5 16.91 -10.45 -4.01
C VAL A 5 15.47 -10.92 -3.85
N ALA A 6 15.28 -12.23 -3.72
CA ALA A 6 13.96 -12.81 -3.46
C ALA A 6 13.64 -12.79 -1.97
N ASN A 7 12.46 -12.29 -1.61
CA ASN A 7 11.94 -12.24 -0.26
C ASN A 7 10.65 -13.06 -0.14
N GLY A 8 10.51 -13.78 0.97
CA GLY A 8 9.27 -14.48 1.32
C GLY A 8 8.26 -13.54 1.97
N PHE A 9 6.99 -13.62 1.53
CA PHE A 9 5.86 -12.94 2.14
C PHE A 9 4.76 -13.93 2.49
N LEU A 10 3.89 -13.56 3.41
CA LEU A 10 2.75 -14.36 3.86
C LEU A 10 3.17 -15.79 4.29
N GLY A 11 4.20 -15.88 5.14
CA GLY A 11 4.70 -17.19 5.59
C GLY A 11 5.38 -18.01 4.49
N GLY A 12 5.89 -17.37 3.43
CA GLY A 12 6.54 -18.03 2.30
C GLY A 12 5.60 -18.43 1.15
N ARG A 13 4.30 -18.13 1.24
CA ARG A 13 3.35 -18.39 0.15
C ARG A 13 3.64 -17.57 -1.11
N LEU A 14 4.28 -16.41 -0.96
CA LEU A 14 4.76 -15.58 -2.06
C LEU A 14 6.27 -15.43 -1.97
N ARG A 15 6.93 -15.56 -3.12
CA ARG A 15 8.35 -15.27 -3.27
C ARG A 15 8.51 -14.13 -4.25
N LEU A 16 8.85 -12.95 -3.74
CA LEU A 16 8.86 -11.72 -4.53
C LEU A 16 10.28 -11.14 -4.62
N TRP A 17 10.72 -10.87 -5.85
CA TRP A 17 11.98 -10.23 -6.16
C TRP A 17 11.89 -8.74 -5.91
N GLN A 18 12.87 -8.20 -5.20
CA GLN A 18 13.02 -6.78 -4.93
C GLN A 18 14.44 -6.34 -5.25
N PRO A 19 14.70 -5.05 -5.52
CA PRO A 19 16.07 -4.56 -5.74
C PRO A 19 16.96 -4.91 -4.54
N ALA A 20 18.25 -5.19 -4.80
CA ALA A 20 19.23 -5.39 -3.74
C ALA A 20 19.49 -4.09 -2.95
N HIS A 21 19.38 -2.94 -3.63
CA HIS A 21 19.55 -1.60 -3.07
C HIS A 21 18.37 -0.70 -3.46
N GLY A 22 18.11 0.35 -2.67
CA GLY A 22 16.97 1.25 -2.86
C GLY A 22 15.75 0.83 -2.04
N TYR A 23 14.57 1.29 -2.47
CA TYR A 23 13.35 1.01 -1.74
C TYR A 23 12.97 -0.47 -1.80
N ARG A 24 12.66 -1.02 -0.64
CA ARG A 24 12.14 -2.39 -0.48
C ARG A 24 10.88 -2.36 0.37
N SER A 25 9.85 -2.98 -0.15
CA SER A 25 8.59 -3.14 0.58
C SER A 25 8.74 -4.16 1.72
N GLY A 26 8.13 -3.84 2.84
CA GLY A 26 8.11 -4.70 4.04
C GLY A 26 6.68 -4.84 4.59
N ALA A 27 6.57 -4.81 5.92
CA ALA A 27 5.30 -4.98 6.64
C ALA A 27 4.21 -3.98 6.20
N ASP A 28 4.56 -2.72 5.89
CA ASP A 28 3.60 -1.69 5.46
C ASP A 28 2.81 -2.12 4.21
N ALA A 29 3.46 -2.79 3.25
CA ALA A 29 2.80 -3.29 2.04
C ALA A 29 1.80 -4.43 2.36
N VAL A 30 2.16 -5.33 3.27
CA VAL A 30 1.27 -6.41 3.71
C VAL A 30 0.08 -5.86 4.50
N MET A 31 0.32 -4.87 5.38
CA MET A 31 -0.73 -4.20 6.14
C MET A 31 -1.71 -3.44 5.24
N LEU A 32 -1.20 -2.75 4.20
CA LEU A 32 -2.02 -2.10 3.18
C LEU A 32 -2.92 -3.12 2.46
N ALA A 33 -2.34 -4.23 2.01
CA ALA A 33 -3.08 -5.32 1.38
C ALA A 33 -4.15 -5.90 2.31
N ALA A 34 -3.83 -6.12 3.59
CA ALA A 34 -4.75 -6.69 4.57
C ALA A 34 -5.94 -5.77 4.90
N ALA A 35 -5.75 -4.46 4.81
CA ALA A 35 -6.79 -3.47 5.09
C ALA A 35 -7.70 -3.17 3.89
N CYS A 36 -7.31 -3.55 2.67
CA CYS A 36 -8.15 -3.34 1.49
C CYS A 36 -9.40 -4.25 1.54
N PRO A 37 -10.63 -3.69 1.52
CA PRO A 37 -11.87 -4.48 1.69
C PRO A 37 -12.35 -5.16 0.39
N ALA A 38 -11.42 -5.47 -0.53
CA ALA A 38 -11.72 -6.07 -1.82
C ALA A 38 -12.31 -7.49 -1.70
N ARG A 39 -13.19 -7.82 -2.64
CA ARG A 39 -13.89 -9.11 -2.77
C ARG A 39 -13.59 -9.75 -4.13
N PRO A 40 -13.74 -11.08 -4.25
CA PRO A 40 -13.54 -11.75 -5.54
C PRO A 40 -14.37 -11.11 -6.67
N GLY A 41 -13.76 -10.98 -7.85
CA GLY A 41 -14.36 -10.34 -9.02
C GLY A 41 -14.18 -8.83 -9.10
N GLU A 42 -13.76 -8.16 -8.01
CA GLU A 42 -13.55 -6.71 -8.01
C GLU A 42 -12.22 -6.30 -8.64
N ARG A 43 -12.15 -5.06 -9.08
CA ARG A 43 -10.99 -4.47 -9.76
C ARG A 43 -10.19 -3.62 -8.79
N VAL A 44 -8.90 -3.89 -8.70
CA VAL A 44 -7.97 -3.18 -7.81
C VAL A 44 -6.85 -2.54 -8.61
N LEU A 45 -6.55 -1.26 -8.32
CA LEU A 45 -5.37 -0.56 -8.81
C LEU A 45 -4.44 -0.21 -7.66
N GLU A 46 -3.17 -0.58 -7.76
CA GLU A 46 -2.13 -0.02 -6.89
C GLU A 46 -1.41 1.11 -7.62
N LEU A 47 -1.39 2.30 -7.00
CA LEU A 47 -0.58 3.44 -7.45
C LEU A 47 0.82 3.34 -6.85
N GLY A 48 1.87 3.43 -7.68
CA GLY A 48 3.26 3.25 -7.25
C GLY A 48 3.51 1.84 -6.71
N CYS A 49 3.16 0.82 -7.50
CA CYS A 49 3.17 -0.55 -7.01
C CYS A 49 4.58 -1.10 -6.71
N GLY A 50 5.64 -0.39 -7.11
CA GLY A 50 6.99 -0.89 -6.94
C GLY A 50 7.17 -2.27 -7.56
N ALA A 51 7.72 -3.21 -6.80
CA ALA A 51 7.85 -4.62 -7.21
C ALA A 51 6.53 -5.44 -7.02
N GLY A 52 5.41 -4.79 -6.70
CA GLY A 52 4.08 -5.39 -6.61
C GLY A 52 3.75 -6.06 -5.29
N VAL A 53 4.48 -5.78 -4.20
CA VAL A 53 4.33 -6.51 -2.93
C VAL A 53 2.93 -6.41 -2.36
N ALA A 54 2.35 -5.20 -2.23
CA ALA A 54 1.01 -5.04 -1.68
C ALA A 54 -0.05 -5.64 -2.62
N LEU A 55 0.10 -5.39 -3.93
CA LEU A 55 -0.82 -5.91 -4.95
C LEU A 55 -0.91 -7.44 -4.92
N PHE A 56 0.24 -8.11 -4.84
CA PHE A 56 0.29 -9.58 -4.88
C PHE A 56 -0.09 -10.20 -3.52
N CYS A 57 0.24 -9.57 -2.40
CA CYS A 57 -0.28 -9.98 -1.09
C CYS A 57 -1.81 -9.88 -1.05
N LEU A 58 -2.40 -8.84 -1.67
CA LEU A 58 -3.85 -8.71 -1.79
C LEU A 58 -4.44 -9.79 -2.70
N GLY A 59 -3.84 -10.04 -3.88
CA GLY A 59 -4.28 -11.09 -4.80
C GLY A 59 -4.22 -12.50 -4.20
N ALA A 60 -3.16 -12.79 -3.41
CA ALA A 60 -3.04 -14.07 -2.71
C ALA A 60 -4.06 -14.22 -1.56
N ARG A 61 -4.47 -13.10 -0.92
CA ARG A 61 -5.50 -13.07 0.11
C ARG A 61 -6.91 -13.24 -0.46
N VAL A 62 -7.18 -12.61 -1.61
CA VAL A 62 -8.51 -12.59 -2.25
C VAL A 62 -8.35 -13.10 -3.69
N PRO A 63 -8.47 -14.40 -3.92
CA PRO A 63 -8.42 -14.95 -5.27
C PRO A 63 -9.54 -14.40 -6.18
N GLY A 64 -9.27 -14.30 -7.47
CA GLY A 64 -10.24 -13.83 -8.45
C GLY A 64 -10.38 -12.31 -8.55
N LEU A 65 -9.45 -11.52 -7.98
CA LEU A 65 -9.38 -10.08 -8.22
C LEU A 65 -8.80 -9.78 -9.61
N HIS A 66 -9.27 -8.68 -10.22
CA HIS A 66 -8.64 -8.09 -11.40
C HIS A 66 -7.61 -7.05 -10.95
N LEU A 67 -6.33 -7.41 -11.00
CA LEU A 67 -5.25 -6.60 -10.45
C LEU A 67 -4.59 -5.73 -11.52
N ALA A 68 -4.38 -4.45 -11.19
CA ALA A 68 -3.58 -3.53 -11.98
C ALA A 68 -2.59 -2.78 -11.08
N GLY A 69 -1.38 -2.54 -11.59
CA GLY A 69 -0.36 -1.73 -10.93
C GLY A 69 0.14 -0.62 -11.85
N LEU A 70 0.36 0.57 -11.30
CA LEU A 70 1.06 1.67 -11.97
C LEU A 70 2.39 1.90 -11.26
N GLU A 71 3.48 1.88 -12.03
CA GLU A 71 4.83 2.14 -11.50
C GLU A 71 5.59 3.05 -12.47
N LEU A 72 6.27 4.05 -11.94
CA LEU A 72 7.02 5.01 -12.75
C LEU A 72 8.35 4.43 -13.21
N GLN A 73 9.06 3.72 -12.31
CA GLN A 73 10.40 3.22 -12.57
C GLN A 73 10.34 1.91 -13.38
N PRO A 74 10.98 1.86 -14.57
CA PRO A 74 10.92 0.68 -15.43
C PRO A 74 11.50 -0.57 -14.77
N GLU A 75 12.52 -0.41 -13.92
CA GLU A 75 13.14 -1.51 -13.19
C GLU A 75 12.15 -2.18 -12.22
N TYR A 76 11.46 -1.38 -11.41
CA TYR A 76 10.44 -1.89 -10.48
C TYR A 76 9.23 -2.47 -11.21
N ALA A 77 8.78 -1.83 -12.29
CA ALA A 77 7.70 -2.37 -13.13
C ALA A 77 8.10 -3.71 -13.76
N GLY A 78 9.36 -3.88 -14.16
CA GLY A 78 9.93 -5.13 -14.63
C GLY A 78 9.91 -6.22 -13.55
N LEU A 79 10.31 -5.88 -12.33
CA LEU A 79 10.25 -6.80 -11.19
C LEU A 79 8.81 -7.19 -10.84
N ALA A 80 7.85 -6.25 -10.89
CA ALA A 80 6.45 -6.55 -10.66
C ALA A 80 5.90 -7.56 -11.69
N ARG A 81 6.20 -7.38 -12.98
CA ARG A 81 5.79 -8.35 -14.03
C ARG A 81 6.38 -9.73 -13.79
N ARG A 82 7.68 -9.80 -13.47
CA ARG A 82 8.36 -11.05 -13.11
C ARG A 82 7.70 -11.71 -11.91
N ASN A 83 7.44 -10.96 -10.85
CA ASN A 83 6.81 -11.45 -9.63
C ASN A 83 5.39 -11.99 -9.88
N ALA A 84 4.61 -11.31 -10.71
CA ALA A 84 3.30 -11.80 -11.15
C ALA A 84 3.41 -13.17 -11.82
N GLN A 85 4.32 -13.29 -12.79
CA GLN A 85 4.54 -14.53 -13.54
C GLN A 85 5.03 -15.68 -12.66
N GLU A 86 6.06 -15.45 -11.83
CA GLU A 86 6.65 -16.50 -10.98
C GLU A 86 5.71 -16.99 -9.86
N ASN A 87 4.74 -16.16 -9.43
CA ASN A 87 3.75 -16.54 -8.41
C ASN A 87 2.38 -16.94 -9.02
N GLY A 88 2.26 -17.00 -10.36
CA GLY A 88 1.00 -17.38 -11.03
C GLY A 88 -0.14 -16.41 -10.77
N ILE A 89 0.15 -15.11 -10.55
CA ILE A 89 -0.85 -14.08 -10.28
C ILE A 89 -1.07 -13.27 -11.56
N GLU A 90 -2.31 -13.24 -12.04
CA GLU A 90 -2.67 -12.37 -13.15
C GLU A 90 -2.76 -10.92 -12.71
N ALA A 91 -1.91 -10.05 -13.31
CA ALA A 91 -1.91 -8.63 -13.02
C ALA A 91 -1.44 -7.81 -14.24
N GLN A 92 -2.08 -6.66 -14.47
CA GLN A 92 -1.68 -5.71 -15.51
C GLN A 92 -0.74 -4.66 -14.92
N ILE A 93 0.56 -4.74 -15.23
CA ILE A 93 1.54 -3.78 -14.73
C ILE A 93 1.85 -2.73 -15.80
N HIS A 94 1.42 -1.51 -15.53
CA HIS A 94 1.63 -0.34 -16.38
C HIS A 94 2.82 0.46 -15.90
N GLN A 95 3.74 0.78 -16.81
CA GLN A 95 4.79 1.76 -16.54
C GLN A 95 4.29 3.15 -16.89
N GLY A 96 4.43 4.11 -15.99
CA GLY A 96 4.04 5.49 -16.24
C GLY A 96 4.00 6.36 -15.00
N ASP A 97 3.85 7.66 -15.24
CA ASP A 97 3.72 8.68 -14.20
C ASP A 97 2.26 8.82 -13.76
N LEU A 98 2.01 8.80 -12.46
CA LEU A 98 0.69 9.01 -11.89
C LEU A 98 0.14 10.42 -12.19
N ALA A 99 1.01 11.41 -12.40
CA ALA A 99 0.62 12.76 -12.82
C ALA A 99 0.17 12.80 -14.29
N GLN A 100 0.74 11.91 -15.12
CA GLN A 100 0.43 11.75 -16.55
C GLN A 100 -0.01 10.32 -16.84
N MET A 101 -0.99 9.87 -16.09
CA MET A 101 -1.45 8.47 -16.12
C MET A 101 -1.63 7.93 -17.55
N PRO A 102 -1.11 6.73 -17.86
CA PRO A 102 -1.23 6.12 -19.18
C PRO A 102 -2.67 6.04 -19.67
N PRO A 103 -2.93 6.24 -20.98
CA PRO A 103 -4.29 6.20 -21.56
C PRO A 103 -5.06 4.92 -21.21
N ALA A 104 -4.39 3.77 -21.23
CA ALA A 104 -4.98 2.49 -20.89
C ALA A 104 -5.57 2.45 -19.46
N LEU A 105 -4.92 3.11 -18.49
CA LEU A 105 -5.46 3.22 -17.13
C LEU A 105 -6.50 4.34 -17.00
N ARG A 106 -6.35 5.44 -17.76
CA ARG A 106 -7.31 6.54 -17.71
C ARG A 106 -8.72 6.13 -18.13
N GLN A 107 -8.83 5.14 -19.00
CA GLN A 107 -10.10 4.62 -19.52
C GLN A 107 -10.72 3.55 -18.62
N GLN A 108 -10.02 3.13 -17.57
CA GLN A 108 -10.51 2.12 -16.65
C GLN A 108 -11.01 2.75 -15.35
N ALA A 109 -12.01 2.10 -14.73
CA ALA A 109 -12.46 2.39 -13.38
C ALA A 109 -12.25 1.16 -12.49
N PHE A 110 -12.00 1.41 -11.20
CA PHE A 110 -11.65 0.39 -10.22
C PHE A 110 -12.58 0.48 -9.01
N ASP A 111 -12.85 -0.65 -8.36
CA ASP A 111 -13.61 -0.72 -7.13
C ASP A 111 -12.75 -0.31 -5.94
N HIS A 112 -11.44 -0.60 -6.04
CA HIS A 112 -10.44 -0.27 -5.03
C HIS A 112 -9.22 0.37 -5.67
N VAL A 113 -8.71 1.41 -5.01
CA VAL A 113 -7.37 1.93 -5.27
C VAL A 113 -6.59 1.86 -3.96
N ILE A 114 -5.39 1.27 -4.02
CA ILE A 114 -4.47 1.20 -2.89
C ILE A 114 -3.20 1.99 -3.19
N ALA A 115 -2.58 2.57 -2.17
CA ALA A 115 -1.33 3.29 -2.33
C ALA A 115 -0.49 3.28 -1.05
N ASN A 116 0.82 3.15 -1.23
CA ASN A 116 1.85 3.38 -0.22
C ASN A 116 2.79 4.50 -0.71
N PRO A 117 2.35 5.77 -0.68
CA PRO A 117 3.13 6.88 -1.20
C PRO A 117 4.48 7.02 -0.47
N PRO A 118 5.53 7.54 -1.13
CA PRO A 118 6.83 7.79 -0.50
C PRO A 118 6.69 8.64 0.78
N TYR A 119 7.50 8.33 1.78
CA TYR A 119 7.42 8.96 3.11
C TYR A 119 8.17 10.29 3.22
N PHE A 120 8.99 10.63 2.22
CA PHE A 120 9.82 11.82 2.26
C PHE A 120 9.08 13.05 1.69
N THR A 121 9.28 14.20 2.33
CA THR A 121 8.93 15.51 1.79
C THR A 121 10.10 16.04 0.96
N ALA A 122 9.83 16.85 -0.06
CA ALA A 122 10.86 17.53 -0.84
C ALA A 122 11.80 18.31 0.13
N GLY A 123 13.09 17.94 0.14
CA GLY A 123 14.10 18.59 0.99
C GLY A 123 14.78 17.71 2.04
N THR A 124 14.33 16.47 2.26
CA THR A 124 15.06 15.50 3.09
C THR A 124 15.82 14.54 2.17
N GLU A 125 17.11 14.77 1.99
CA GLU A 125 17.97 13.84 1.23
C GLU A 125 18.06 12.51 1.98
N ALA A 126 17.68 11.42 1.30
CA ALA A 126 18.07 10.09 1.74
C ALA A 126 19.58 9.92 1.48
N PRO A 127 20.37 9.42 2.44
CA PRO A 127 21.84 9.42 2.36
C PRO A 127 22.46 8.68 1.18
N ASP A 128 21.71 7.97 0.35
CA ASP A 128 22.29 7.00 -0.62
C ASP A 128 21.54 6.87 -1.96
N GLN A 129 20.81 7.90 -2.42
CA GLN A 129 20.06 7.78 -3.68
C GLN A 129 20.57 8.71 -4.76
N GLY A 130 21.04 8.11 -5.87
CA GLY A 130 21.51 8.82 -7.05
C GLY A 130 20.44 9.71 -7.69
N ARG A 131 20.87 10.74 -8.44
CA ARG A 131 20.11 11.85 -9.02
C ARG A 131 18.83 11.53 -9.84
N GLY A 132 18.47 10.25 -10.04
CA GLY A 132 17.27 9.82 -10.74
C GLY A 132 16.01 9.73 -9.88
N THR A 133 16.15 9.64 -8.57
CA THR A 133 15.06 9.41 -7.60
C THR A 133 14.41 10.69 -7.08
N ALA A 134 15.10 11.82 -7.15
CA ALA A 134 14.62 13.12 -6.61
C ALA A 134 13.29 13.62 -7.21
N ARG A 135 12.90 13.17 -8.41
CA ARG A 135 11.59 13.51 -9.01
C ARG A 135 10.42 12.76 -8.38
N HIS A 136 10.64 11.60 -7.78
CA HIS A 136 9.60 10.83 -7.08
C HIS A 136 9.26 11.38 -5.72
N GLU A 137 10.26 11.91 -5.02
CA GLU A 137 10.13 12.44 -3.67
C GLU A 137 9.31 13.74 -3.61
N SER A 138 9.12 14.40 -4.76
CA SER A 138 8.41 15.68 -4.86
C SER A 138 6.91 15.57 -5.18
N THR A 139 6.38 14.37 -5.43
CA THR A 139 4.96 14.21 -5.74
C THR A 139 4.12 14.40 -4.48
N ALA A 140 3.41 15.53 -4.40
CA ALA A 140 2.57 15.87 -3.25
C ALA A 140 1.55 14.76 -2.97
N LEU A 141 1.33 14.43 -1.70
CA LEU A 141 0.37 13.40 -1.27
C LEU A 141 -1.04 13.66 -1.84
N ALA A 142 -1.43 14.94 -1.96
CA ALA A 142 -2.68 15.34 -2.60
C ALA A 142 -2.81 14.87 -4.05
N LEU A 143 -1.70 14.73 -4.79
CA LEU A 143 -1.75 14.20 -6.17
C LEU A 143 -2.06 12.70 -6.17
N TRP A 144 -1.48 11.94 -5.25
CA TRP A 144 -1.78 10.51 -5.06
C TRP A 144 -3.27 10.29 -4.76
N VAL A 145 -3.81 11.06 -3.81
CA VAL A 145 -5.22 11.00 -3.45
C VAL A 145 -6.11 11.35 -4.64
N ARG A 146 -5.84 12.47 -5.33
CA ARG A 146 -6.62 12.88 -6.51
C ARG A 146 -6.56 11.86 -7.64
N ALA A 147 -5.36 11.33 -7.93
CA ALA A 147 -5.19 10.30 -8.95
C ALA A 147 -5.99 9.04 -8.60
N GLY A 148 -5.92 8.58 -7.35
CA GLY A 148 -6.68 7.44 -6.87
C GLY A 148 -8.18 7.66 -6.98
N LEU A 149 -8.70 8.76 -6.44
CA LEU A 149 -10.13 9.08 -6.49
C LEU A 149 -10.68 9.22 -7.93
N ARG A 150 -9.87 9.71 -8.86
CA ARG A 150 -10.26 9.76 -10.29
C ARG A 150 -10.39 8.39 -10.93
N ARG A 151 -9.64 7.39 -10.45
CA ARG A 151 -9.69 6.02 -10.99
C ARG A 151 -10.75 5.16 -10.32
N LEU A 152 -11.28 5.55 -9.16
CA LEU A 152 -12.35 4.83 -8.50
C LEU A 152 -13.69 4.99 -9.23
N SER A 153 -14.43 3.89 -9.29
CA SER A 153 -15.86 3.88 -9.56
C SER A 153 -16.62 4.71 -8.51
N PRO A 154 -17.82 5.22 -8.80
CA PRO A 154 -18.68 5.81 -7.77
C PRO A 154 -18.85 4.85 -6.59
N GLY A 155 -18.62 5.31 -5.35
CA GLY A 155 -18.69 4.48 -4.15
C GLY A 155 -17.53 3.52 -3.93
N GLY A 156 -16.50 3.52 -4.79
CA GLY A 156 -15.28 2.74 -4.61
C GLY A 156 -14.43 3.23 -3.46
N TRP A 157 -13.44 2.43 -3.05
CA TRP A 157 -12.64 2.64 -1.85
C TRP A 157 -11.19 3.00 -2.18
N LEU A 158 -10.70 4.08 -1.56
CA LEU A 158 -9.28 4.43 -1.53
C LEU A 158 -8.69 3.95 -0.20
N THR A 159 -7.63 3.15 -0.26
CA THR A 159 -6.86 2.71 0.92
C THR A 159 -5.42 3.21 0.81
N VAL A 160 -4.97 3.98 1.77
CA VAL A 160 -3.62 4.55 1.80
C VAL A 160 -2.95 4.22 3.12
N ILE A 161 -1.70 3.74 3.08
CA ILE A 161 -0.85 3.67 4.26
C ILE A 161 0.15 4.82 4.22
N GLN A 162 0.32 5.51 5.35
CA GLN A 162 1.24 6.65 5.44
C GLN A 162 1.76 6.83 6.87
N ARG A 163 2.84 7.60 7.02
CA ARG A 163 3.34 8.04 8.32
C ARG A 163 2.28 8.88 9.03
N ILE A 164 2.22 8.74 10.36
CA ILE A 164 1.23 9.45 11.18
C ILE A 164 1.40 10.97 11.13
N ASP A 165 2.63 11.47 10.98
CA ASP A 165 2.94 12.90 10.87
C ASP A 165 2.41 13.54 9.57
N ARG A 166 2.08 12.74 8.55
CA ARG A 166 1.45 13.19 7.30
C ARG A 166 -0.06 12.95 7.24
N LEU A 167 -0.65 12.48 8.33
CA LEU A 167 -2.10 12.18 8.37
C LEU A 167 -2.94 13.42 8.08
N GLY A 168 -2.57 14.58 8.64
CA GLY A 168 -3.28 15.85 8.40
C GLY A 168 -3.32 16.23 6.92
N GLU A 169 -2.19 16.09 6.20
CA GLU A 169 -2.11 16.35 4.76
C GLU A 169 -3.02 15.40 3.96
N LEU A 170 -3.07 14.12 4.37
CA LEU A 170 -3.92 13.11 3.73
C LEU A 170 -5.41 13.43 3.92
N LEU A 171 -5.82 13.84 5.12
CA LEU A 171 -7.21 14.19 5.41
C LEU A 171 -7.67 15.42 4.64
N VAL A 172 -6.82 16.46 4.55
CA VAL A 172 -7.09 17.65 3.73
C VAL A 172 -7.26 17.27 2.25
N ALA A 173 -6.43 16.35 1.74
CA ALA A 173 -6.51 15.91 0.36
C ALA A 173 -7.80 15.11 0.03
N LEU A 174 -8.46 14.52 1.03
CA LEU A 174 -9.72 13.77 0.89
C LEU A 174 -10.95 14.68 0.98
N GLU A 175 -10.81 15.90 1.52
CA GLU A 175 -11.93 16.81 1.79
C GLU A 175 -12.74 17.10 0.52
N GLY A 176 -14.06 17.04 0.63
CA GLY A 176 -15.00 17.30 -0.45
C GLY A 176 -15.08 16.23 -1.54
N ALA A 177 -14.13 15.29 -1.61
CA ALA A 177 -14.07 14.27 -2.67
C ALA A 177 -14.38 12.84 -2.19
N ALA A 178 -14.12 12.57 -0.91
CA ALA A 178 -14.40 11.27 -0.29
C ALA A 178 -14.89 11.47 1.16
N GLY A 179 -15.59 10.48 1.69
CA GLY A 179 -16.06 10.46 3.07
C GLY A 179 -16.16 9.04 3.60
N GLY A 180 -16.79 8.88 4.78
CA GLY A 180 -16.72 7.60 5.49
C GLY A 180 -15.28 7.20 5.81
N VAL A 181 -14.45 8.22 6.10
CA VAL A 181 -13.03 8.02 6.38
C VAL A 181 -12.86 7.16 7.63
N THR A 182 -12.15 6.06 7.49
CA THR A 182 -11.78 5.20 8.62
C THR A 182 -10.27 5.22 8.76
N ILE A 183 -9.78 5.52 9.95
CA ILE A 183 -8.35 5.60 10.28
C ILE A 183 -8.01 4.46 11.22
N LEU A 184 -7.06 3.61 10.80
CA LEU A 184 -6.45 2.58 11.62
C LEU A 184 -5.02 3.00 11.96
N PRO A 185 -4.73 3.48 13.18
CA PRO A 185 -3.36 3.71 13.60
C PRO A 185 -2.61 2.38 13.73
N ILE A 186 -1.32 2.36 13.38
CA ILE A 186 -0.44 1.20 13.56
C ILE A 186 0.66 1.60 14.53
N ALA A 187 0.64 0.96 15.69
CA ALA A 187 1.63 1.15 16.75
C ALA A 187 2.59 -0.04 16.79
N ALA A 188 3.88 0.25 16.93
CA ALA A 188 4.86 -0.81 17.11
C ALA A 188 4.56 -1.66 18.36
N ARG A 189 4.12 -0.99 19.46
CA ARG A 189 3.85 -1.64 20.76
C ARG A 189 2.67 -0.98 21.47
N ALA A 190 2.03 -1.72 22.36
CA ALA A 190 0.97 -1.16 23.22
C ALA A 190 1.49 0.03 24.06
N GLY A 191 0.69 1.07 24.20
CA GLY A 191 1.04 2.29 24.93
C GLY A 191 2.09 3.17 24.26
N ARG A 192 2.55 2.86 23.06
CA ARG A 192 3.44 3.71 22.26
C ARG A 192 2.66 4.47 21.19
N PRO A 193 3.09 5.69 20.83
CA PRO A 193 2.51 6.42 19.72
C PRO A 193 2.53 5.60 18.42
N ALA A 194 1.47 5.68 17.61
CA ALA A 194 1.44 5.09 16.30
C ALA A 194 2.44 5.79 15.36
N GLY A 195 3.23 5.01 14.64
CA GLY A 195 4.16 5.55 13.63
C GLY A 195 3.57 5.61 12.22
N ARG A 196 2.51 4.85 11.98
CA ARG A 196 1.80 4.73 10.70
C ARG A 196 0.30 4.83 10.91
N ALA A 197 -0.42 5.18 9.85
CA ALA A 197 -1.86 5.03 9.78
C ALA A 197 -2.26 4.45 8.42
N ILE A 198 -3.24 3.57 8.44
CA ILE A 198 -4.00 3.21 7.24
C ILE A 198 -5.27 4.08 7.24
N VAL A 199 -5.49 4.77 6.14
CA VAL A 199 -6.67 5.60 5.91
C VAL A 199 -7.47 4.99 4.78
N ILE A 200 -8.73 4.71 5.05
CA ILE A 200 -9.67 4.19 4.05
C ILE A 200 -10.79 5.21 3.89
N ALA A 201 -11.09 5.56 2.65
CA ALA A 201 -12.12 6.54 2.34
C ALA A 201 -12.98 6.07 1.17
N ARG A 202 -14.27 6.37 1.19
CA ARG A 202 -15.22 6.02 0.13
C ARG A 202 -15.45 7.21 -0.79
N LYS A 203 -15.24 7.02 -2.09
CA LYS A 203 -15.51 8.08 -3.09
C LYS A 203 -16.97 8.51 -3.04
N GLY A 204 -17.20 9.82 -2.81
CA GLY A 204 -18.55 10.38 -2.65
C GLY A 204 -19.28 9.95 -1.39
N GLY A 205 -18.60 9.26 -0.44
CA GLY A 205 -19.16 8.89 0.85
C GLY A 205 -19.51 10.11 1.70
N LYS A 206 -20.53 9.96 2.58
CA LYS A 206 -20.99 11.02 3.50
C LYS A 206 -20.99 10.59 4.97
N ALA A 207 -20.62 9.34 5.24
CA ALA A 207 -20.54 8.86 6.63
C ALA A 207 -19.49 9.61 7.42
N PRO A 208 -19.66 9.78 8.74
CA PRO A 208 -18.69 10.45 9.60
C PRO A 208 -17.35 9.72 9.64
N LEU A 209 -16.30 10.45 10.00
CA LEU A 209 -14.96 9.89 10.23
C LEU A 209 -14.99 8.95 11.45
N ARG A 210 -14.27 7.84 11.32
CA ARG A 210 -14.05 6.86 12.39
C ARG A 210 -12.55 6.72 12.66
N LEU A 211 -12.16 6.87 13.90
CA LEU A 211 -10.82 6.56 14.40
C LEU A 211 -10.89 5.24 15.19
N LEU A 212 -10.18 4.24 14.72
CA LEU A 212 -10.14 2.92 15.34
C LEU A 212 -9.07 2.85 16.46
N ALA A 213 -9.20 1.85 17.32
CA ALA A 213 -8.11 1.49 18.22
C ALA A 213 -6.86 1.11 17.43
N PRO A 214 -5.65 1.41 17.96
CA PRO A 214 -4.41 1.09 17.25
C PRO A 214 -4.24 -0.42 17.02
N PHE A 215 -3.81 -0.79 15.82
CA PHE A 215 -3.28 -2.12 15.54
C PHE A 215 -1.86 -2.21 16.12
N VAL A 216 -1.65 -3.12 17.06
CA VAL A 216 -0.37 -3.30 17.74
C VAL A 216 0.41 -4.42 17.06
N MET A 217 1.67 -4.13 16.67
CA MET A 217 2.51 -5.07 15.94
C MET A 217 3.20 -6.09 16.83
N HIS A 218 3.72 -5.67 18.00
CA HIS A 218 4.57 -6.48 18.87
C HIS A 218 4.01 -6.55 20.29
N GLU A 219 4.15 -7.73 20.93
CA GLU A 219 3.63 -7.97 22.28
C GLU A 219 4.55 -7.42 23.38
N LYS A 220 5.86 -7.67 23.26
CA LYS A 220 6.83 -7.31 24.31
C LYS A 220 7.10 -5.81 24.33
N ALA A 221 7.33 -5.23 25.50
CA ALA A 221 7.63 -3.80 25.65
C ALA A 221 8.98 -3.40 25.03
N GLN A 222 9.94 -4.32 24.91
CA GLN A 222 11.26 -4.12 24.30
C GLN A 222 11.71 -5.42 23.59
N HIS A 223 12.58 -5.30 22.57
CA HIS A 223 13.29 -6.45 22.02
C HIS A 223 14.44 -6.83 22.96
N PHE A 224 14.41 -8.03 23.49
CA PHE A 224 15.50 -8.59 24.29
C PHE A 224 16.32 -9.66 23.54
N GLU A 225 15.77 -10.18 22.43
CA GLU A 225 16.36 -11.23 21.58
C GLU A 225 15.91 -11.04 20.13
N ASP A 226 16.64 -11.62 19.16
CA ASP A 226 16.27 -11.64 17.73
C ASP A 226 15.04 -12.51 17.42
N ALA A 227 14.20 -12.80 18.41
CA ALA A 227 12.99 -13.59 18.24
C ALA A 227 11.82 -12.71 17.78
N GLU A 228 11.02 -13.22 16.84
CA GLU A 228 9.76 -12.58 16.44
C GLU A 228 8.82 -12.50 17.66
N ASP A 229 8.46 -11.27 18.04
CA ASP A 229 7.52 -10.98 19.11
C ASP A 229 6.22 -10.36 18.58
N LEU A 230 5.78 -10.80 17.39
CA LEU A 230 4.53 -10.31 16.79
C LEU A 230 3.32 -10.67 17.64
N THR A 231 2.36 -9.75 17.76
CA THR A 231 1.04 -10.08 18.32
C THR A 231 0.36 -11.15 17.46
N SER A 232 -0.57 -11.89 18.03
CA SER A 232 -1.39 -12.88 17.30
C SER A 232 -2.07 -12.25 16.07
N ALA A 233 -2.59 -11.02 16.21
CA ALA A 233 -3.18 -10.28 15.10
C ALA A 233 -2.16 -9.95 14.01
N ALA A 234 -0.95 -9.53 14.38
CA ALA A 234 0.12 -9.23 13.42
C ALA A 234 0.61 -10.50 12.72
N GLN A 235 0.71 -11.63 13.41
CA GLN A 235 1.04 -12.93 12.81
C GLN A 235 -0.01 -13.36 11.77
N GLN A 236 -1.30 -13.25 12.11
CA GLN A 236 -2.39 -13.57 11.20
C GLN A 236 -2.32 -12.72 9.91
N VAL A 237 -2.01 -11.43 10.03
CA VAL A 237 -1.87 -10.54 8.87
C VAL A 237 -0.58 -10.82 8.10
N LEU A 238 0.58 -10.78 8.76
CA LEU A 238 1.88 -10.80 8.10
C LEU A 238 2.30 -12.20 7.62
N ARG A 239 1.88 -13.27 8.33
CA ARG A 239 2.28 -14.65 8.04
C ARG A 239 1.17 -15.45 7.38
N GLU A 240 -0.07 -15.32 7.87
CA GLU A 240 -1.20 -16.08 7.35
C GLU A 240 -1.95 -15.32 6.24
N GLY A 241 -1.65 -14.01 6.02
CA GLY A 241 -2.28 -13.18 5.00
C GLY A 241 -3.76 -12.94 5.25
N ARG A 242 -4.20 -12.91 6.51
CA ARG A 242 -5.58 -12.57 6.84
C ARG A 242 -5.84 -11.09 6.62
N GLY A 243 -7.09 -10.76 6.31
CA GLY A 243 -7.56 -9.37 6.25
C GLY A 243 -7.76 -8.79 7.65
N ILE A 244 -7.72 -7.45 7.72
CA ILE A 244 -8.08 -6.71 8.93
C ILE A 244 -9.56 -6.34 8.83
N ASP A 245 -10.37 -6.74 9.81
CA ASP A 245 -11.76 -6.29 9.89
C ASP A 245 -11.82 -4.85 10.39
N LEU A 246 -12.25 -3.96 9.54
CA LEU A 246 -12.38 -2.53 9.83
C LEU A 246 -13.84 -2.11 10.06
N GLY A 247 -14.77 -3.07 10.07
CA GLY A 247 -16.21 -2.81 10.17
C GLY A 247 -16.75 -1.93 9.04
N LEU A 248 -16.20 -2.07 7.84
CA LEU A 248 -16.68 -1.39 6.63
C LEU A 248 -17.84 -2.18 6.04
N ARG A 249 -19.02 -1.58 6.02
CA ARG A 249 -20.24 -2.14 5.42
C ARG A 249 -20.75 -1.26 4.29
#